data_c60befa3ae3123db579980ae01f77715
#
_entry.id   c60befa3ae3123db579980ae01f77715
#
_cell.length_a   1.000
_cell.length_b   1.000
_cell.length_c   1.000
_cell.angle_alpha   90.00
_cell.angle_beta   90.00
_cell.angle_gamma   90.00
#
_symmetry.space_group_name_H-M   'P 1'
#
loop_
_entity.id
_entity.type
_entity.pdbx_description
1 polymer ?
#
loop_
_entity_poly.entity_id
_entity_poly.type
_entity_poly.pdbx_seq_one_letter_code
_entity_poly.pdbx_strand_id
1 'polypeptide(L)'
;MKKSVVITGVSTGIGFAAARELIGRGYHVFGSVRKEADGERVKAELGEAFTPLLFDVTDTAALPAAVAVVEAAVGENGIAGLVNNAGVAPLGPLMLTSLEEVRQAFEINVFGLLAVTQAFGPLLGATLGSKRPPGRIVNLSSISGGVAFPMITLYAMTKHAVEALSDGLRRELSIYGIDVIAIEPGVIKTPIWDKTGVATADTRFKDTDYAEAMAYYPTMEAKELKRAKPIKVVTDAICHALEAATPRTRYPLVGLWHIRKVIPNRLLDRLLIKGAGLKR
;
A
#
# COMPACT_ATOMS: atom_id res chain seq x y z
N MET A 1 -12.44 10.35 23.95
CA MET A 1 -11.02 10.01 23.70
C MET A 1 -10.71 10.17 22.23
N LYS A 2 -9.46 10.52 21.87
CA LYS A 2 -9.04 10.58 20.47
C LYS A 2 -9.06 9.17 19.85
N LYS A 3 -9.59 9.03 18.64
CA LYS A 3 -9.47 7.79 17.86
C LYS A 3 -8.02 7.57 17.49
N SER A 4 -7.54 6.34 17.57
CA SER A 4 -6.16 5.97 17.22
C SER A 4 -6.13 5.14 15.95
N VAL A 5 -5.09 5.30 15.13
CA VAL A 5 -4.87 4.54 13.90
C VAL A 5 -3.40 4.15 13.77
N VAL A 6 -3.15 2.94 13.29
CA VAL A 6 -1.80 2.50 12.92
C VAL A 6 -1.63 2.61 11.41
N ILE A 7 -0.50 3.16 10.95
CA ILE A 7 -0.17 3.30 9.52
C ILE A 7 1.24 2.75 9.28
N THR A 8 1.41 1.82 8.35
CA THR A 8 2.73 1.33 7.99
C THR A 8 3.40 2.20 6.91
N GLY A 9 4.72 2.46 7.05
CA GLY A 9 5.50 3.18 6.05
C GLY A 9 5.19 4.66 5.94
N VAL A 10 5.28 5.40 7.05
CA VAL A 10 4.93 6.84 7.11
C VAL A 10 6.10 7.79 6.86
N SER A 11 7.30 7.28 6.54
CA SER A 11 8.46 8.17 6.34
C SER A 11 8.29 9.14 5.16
N THR A 12 7.53 8.78 4.13
CA THR A 12 7.29 9.60 2.93
C THR A 12 5.98 9.23 2.23
N GLY A 13 5.61 9.95 1.18
CA GLY A 13 4.56 9.55 0.24
C GLY A 13 3.17 9.47 0.83
N ILE A 14 2.41 8.43 0.43
CA ILE A 14 1.01 8.26 0.81
C ILE A 14 0.87 8.09 2.32
N GLY A 15 1.74 7.27 2.96
CA GLY A 15 1.68 7.03 4.39
C GLY A 15 1.87 8.30 5.22
N PHE A 16 2.86 9.13 4.87
CA PHE A 16 3.08 10.43 5.52
C PHE A 16 1.90 11.38 5.32
N ALA A 17 1.39 11.48 4.08
CA ALA A 17 0.26 12.36 3.80
C ALA A 17 -1.03 11.90 4.51
N ALA A 18 -1.26 10.59 4.60
CA ALA A 18 -2.38 10.00 5.34
C ALA A 18 -2.27 10.28 6.85
N ALA A 19 -1.05 10.14 7.41
CA ALA A 19 -0.80 10.46 8.82
C ALA A 19 -1.14 11.93 9.12
N ARG A 20 -0.65 12.86 8.29
CA ARG A 20 -0.92 14.29 8.44
C ARG A 20 -2.41 14.61 8.32
N GLU A 21 -3.09 14.04 7.34
CA GLU A 21 -4.54 14.26 7.12
C GLU A 21 -5.36 13.73 8.31
N LEU A 22 -5.08 12.53 8.81
CA LEU A 22 -5.79 11.94 9.94
C LEU A 22 -5.53 12.67 11.25
N ILE A 23 -4.32 13.18 11.47
CA ILE A 23 -4.01 14.04 12.62
C ILE A 23 -4.84 15.33 12.54
N GLY A 24 -4.94 15.96 11.37
CA GLY A 24 -5.81 17.12 11.14
C GLY A 24 -7.28 16.86 11.42
N ARG A 25 -7.72 15.59 11.37
CA ARG A 25 -9.07 15.12 11.71
C ARG A 25 -9.22 14.68 13.17
N GLY A 26 -8.20 14.88 14.00
CA GLY A 26 -8.23 14.60 15.42
C GLY A 26 -7.85 13.19 15.83
N TYR A 27 -7.28 12.38 14.92
CA TYR A 27 -6.72 11.08 15.27
C TYR A 27 -5.37 11.21 15.98
N HIS A 28 -5.04 10.22 16.80
CA HIS A 28 -3.67 9.91 17.16
C HIS A 28 -3.13 8.86 16.19
N VAL A 29 -1.99 9.12 15.57
CA VAL A 29 -1.40 8.24 14.55
C VAL A 29 -0.15 7.55 15.10
N PHE A 30 -0.16 6.23 15.09
CA PHE A 30 1.02 5.39 15.29
C PHE A 30 1.57 5.02 13.91
N GLY A 31 2.76 5.50 13.58
CA GLY A 31 3.29 5.35 12.23
C GLY A 31 4.60 4.55 12.17
N SER A 32 4.65 3.47 11.36
CA SER A 32 5.89 2.71 11.25
C SER A 32 6.93 3.40 10.37
N VAL A 33 8.16 3.39 10.85
CA VAL A 33 9.37 3.80 10.14
C VAL A 33 10.46 2.75 10.34
N ARG A 34 11.41 2.64 9.40
CA ARG A 34 12.52 1.69 9.49
C ARG A 34 13.76 2.27 10.18
N LYS A 35 13.87 3.58 10.20
CA LYS A 35 15.03 4.31 10.78
C LYS A 35 14.54 5.27 11.82
N GLU A 36 15.24 5.34 12.94
CA GLU A 36 14.95 6.25 14.05
C GLU A 36 14.91 7.71 13.59
N ALA A 37 15.90 8.13 12.80
CA ALA A 37 15.95 9.49 12.25
C ALA A 37 14.72 9.86 11.40
N ASP A 38 14.09 8.90 10.69
CA ASP A 38 12.83 9.14 10.00
C ASP A 38 11.68 9.33 11.01
N GLY A 39 11.70 8.58 12.11
CA GLY A 39 10.72 8.70 13.20
C GLY A 39 10.78 10.07 13.85
N GLU A 40 11.97 10.52 14.22
CA GLU A 40 12.23 11.84 14.80
C GLU A 40 11.78 12.98 13.87
N ARG A 41 12.17 12.89 12.58
CA ARG A 41 11.77 13.87 11.58
C ARG A 41 10.24 13.95 11.43
N VAL A 42 9.57 12.81 11.28
CA VAL A 42 8.12 12.77 11.13
C VAL A 42 7.42 13.26 12.39
N LYS A 43 7.93 12.91 13.59
CA LYS A 43 7.42 13.42 14.87
C LYS A 43 7.58 14.94 14.98
N ALA A 44 8.70 15.49 14.57
CA ALA A 44 8.92 16.94 14.56
C ALA A 44 7.93 17.66 13.61
N GLU A 45 7.62 17.06 12.45
CA GLU A 45 6.69 17.64 11.48
C GLU A 45 5.21 17.51 11.88
N LEU A 46 4.81 16.37 12.49
CA LEU A 46 3.41 16.05 12.77
C LEU A 46 2.99 16.34 14.23
N GLY A 47 3.95 16.58 15.11
CA GLY A 47 3.69 16.99 16.51
C GLY A 47 3.23 15.85 17.41
N GLU A 48 2.60 16.22 18.55
CA GLU A 48 2.27 15.30 19.64
C GLU A 48 1.22 14.25 19.31
N ALA A 49 0.43 14.45 18.26
CA ALA A 49 -0.57 13.49 17.82
C ALA A 49 0.05 12.33 16.97
N PHE A 50 1.36 12.31 16.83
CA PHE A 50 2.10 11.24 16.15
C PHE A 50 3.03 10.51 17.10
N THR A 51 3.04 9.17 17.03
CA THR A 51 3.99 8.29 17.73
C THR A 51 4.68 7.41 16.71
N PRO A 52 6.01 7.48 16.55
CA PRO A 52 6.75 6.58 15.68
C PRO A 52 6.78 5.18 16.25
N LEU A 53 6.63 4.18 15.38
CA LEU A 53 6.88 2.77 15.65
C LEU A 53 8.10 2.34 14.83
N LEU A 54 9.14 1.85 15.48
CA LEU A 54 10.37 1.45 14.80
C LEU A 54 10.32 -0.04 14.43
N PHE A 55 9.91 -0.34 13.21
CA PHE A 55 9.98 -1.69 12.64
C PHE A 55 9.95 -1.68 11.10
N ASP A 56 10.58 -2.69 10.48
CA ASP A 56 10.32 -3.08 9.11
C ASP A 56 9.17 -4.10 9.10
N VAL A 57 8.28 -4.05 8.10
CA VAL A 57 7.16 -4.99 8.00
C VAL A 57 7.60 -6.43 7.78
N THR A 58 8.85 -6.64 7.34
CA THR A 58 9.47 -7.97 7.18
C THR A 58 10.10 -8.51 8.47
N ASP A 59 10.28 -7.66 9.48
CA ASP A 59 10.79 -8.06 10.80
C ASP A 59 9.62 -8.40 11.75
N THR A 60 9.15 -9.63 11.65
CA THR A 60 8.05 -10.11 12.50
C THR A 60 8.41 -10.16 13.99
N ALA A 61 9.70 -10.25 14.33
CA ALA A 61 10.17 -10.27 15.72
C ALA A 61 10.03 -8.90 16.42
N ALA A 62 10.02 -7.80 15.64
CA ALA A 62 9.82 -6.45 16.17
C ALA A 62 8.33 -6.11 16.43
N LEU A 63 7.39 -6.84 15.84
CA LEU A 63 5.96 -6.52 15.91
C LEU A 63 5.39 -6.56 17.34
N PRO A 64 5.72 -7.53 18.22
CA PRO A 64 5.19 -7.55 19.58
C PRO A 64 5.52 -6.28 20.38
N ALA A 65 6.72 -5.75 20.24
CA ALA A 65 7.11 -4.50 20.90
C ALA A 65 6.31 -3.30 20.37
N ALA A 66 6.10 -3.21 19.06
CA ALA A 66 5.28 -2.18 18.46
C ALA A 66 3.81 -2.27 18.90
N VAL A 67 3.26 -3.48 18.98
CA VAL A 67 1.89 -3.72 19.50
C VAL A 67 1.78 -3.27 20.94
N ALA A 68 2.74 -3.61 21.81
CA ALA A 68 2.74 -3.23 23.22
C ALA A 68 2.73 -1.70 23.42
N VAL A 69 3.48 -0.94 22.61
CA VAL A 69 3.47 0.52 22.63
C VAL A 69 2.06 1.07 22.32
N VAL A 70 1.42 0.53 21.29
CA VAL A 70 0.07 0.96 20.90
C VAL A 70 -0.94 0.55 21.97
N GLU A 71 -0.89 -0.70 22.43
CA GLU A 71 -1.81 -1.24 23.45
C GLU A 71 -1.77 -0.43 24.75
N ALA A 72 -0.58 -0.08 25.23
CA ALA A 72 -0.40 0.76 26.40
C ALA A 72 -1.07 2.14 26.27
N ALA A 73 -1.10 2.69 25.06
CA ALA A 73 -1.70 3.99 24.79
C ALA A 73 -3.23 3.95 24.57
N VAL A 74 -3.76 2.87 23.98
CA VAL A 74 -5.19 2.80 23.60
C VAL A 74 -6.04 2.00 24.59
N GLY A 75 -5.47 1.06 25.34
CA GLY A 75 -6.16 0.22 26.31
C GLY A 75 -7.36 -0.53 25.73
N GLU A 76 -8.49 -0.46 26.42
CA GLU A 76 -9.75 -1.11 26.00
C GLU A 76 -10.43 -0.42 24.80
N ASN A 77 -10.04 0.79 24.44
CA ASN A 77 -10.62 1.48 23.27
C ASN A 77 -10.13 0.89 21.95
N GLY A 78 -9.00 0.19 21.96
CA GLY A 78 -8.39 -0.35 20.74
C GLY A 78 -8.01 0.73 19.73
N ILE A 79 -7.78 0.30 18.50
CA ILE A 79 -7.50 1.20 17.37
C ILE A 79 -8.70 1.26 16.42
N ALA A 80 -9.02 2.48 15.95
CA ALA A 80 -10.09 2.69 14.98
C ALA A 80 -9.74 2.14 13.58
N GLY A 81 -8.45 1.97 13.30
CA GLY A 81 -8.03 1.37 12.05
C GLY A 81 -6.55 1.03 11.94
N LEU A 82 -6.27 0.16 10.99
CA LEU A 82 -4.94 -0.20 10.52
C LEU A 82 -4.86 0.12 9.02
N VAL A 83 -3.89 0.97 8.63
CA VAL A 83 -3.62 1.29 7.23
C VAL A 83 -2.32 0.60 6.81
N ASN A 84 -2.43 -0.47 6.06
CA ASN A 84 -1.31 -1.19 5.47
C ASN A 84 -0.86 -0.47 4.19
N ASN A 85 0.10 0.43 4.35
CA ASN A 85 0.61 1.27 3.27
C ASN A 85 2.04 0.93 2.84
N ALA A 86 2.87 0.36 3.72
CA ALA A 86 4.24 -0.02 3.37
C ALA A 86 4.28 -0.94 2.15
N GLY A 87 5.21 -0.67 1.23
CA GLY A 87 5.36 -1.48 0.03
C GLY A 87 6.43 -0.97 -0.91
N VAL A 88 6.78 -1.81 -1.88
CA VAL A 88 7.73 -1.55 -2.95
C VAL A 88 7.10 -1.83 -4.31
N ALA A 89 7.62 -1.17 -5.35
CA ALA A 89 7.17 -1.33 -6.73
C ALA A 89 8.36 -1.71 -7.64
N PRO A 90 8.79 -2.97 -7.62
CA PRO A 90 9.90 -3.42 -8.46
C PRO A 90 9.58 -3.28 -9.94
N LEU A 91 10.60 -2.89 -10.73
CA LEU A 91 10.54 -2.68 -12.16
C LEU A 91 11.48 -3.66 -12.87
N GLY A 92 11.02 -4.25 -13.96
CA GLY A 92 11.81 -5.08 -14.86
C GLY A 92 10.98 -6.18 -15.53
N PRO A 93 11.51 -6.77 -16.60
CA PRO A 93 10.92 -7.94 -17.25
C PRO A 93 10.94 -9.14 -16.31
N LEU A 94 9.79 -9.77 -16.07
CA LEU A 94 9.67 -10.85 -15.09
C LEU A 94 10.60 -12.05 -15.40
N MET A 95 10.81 -12.35 -16.68
CA MET A 95 11.72 -13.46 -17.10
C MET A 95 13.18 -13.21 -16.76
N LEU A 96 13.58 -11.98 -16.49
CA LEU A 96 14.94 -11.58 -16.12
C LEU A 96 15.03 -11.15 -14.64
N THR A 97 13.94 -11.23 -13.90
CA THR A 97 13.89 -10.96 -12.46
C THR A 97 14.29 -12.21 -11.68
N SER A 98 15.21 -12.09 -10.74
CA SER A 98 15.63 -13.22 -9.91
C SER A 98 14.50 -13.69 -8.98
N LEU A 99 14.49 -14.98 -8.61
CA LEU A 99 13.53 -15.48 -7.62
C LEU A 99 13.72 -14.82 -6.23
N GLU A 100 14.92 -14.35 -5.94
CA GLU A 100 15.18 -13.61 -4.69
C GLU A 100 14.47 -12.27 -4.68
N GLU A 101 14.54 -11.50 -5.78
CA GLU A 101 13.76 -10.25 -5.93
C GLU A 101 12.25 -10.51 -5.84
N VAL A 102 11.78 -11.65 -6.41
CA VAL A 102 10.38 -12.05 -6.31
C VAL A 102 10.01 -12.30 -4.84
N ARG A 103 10.81 -13.12 -4.12
CA ARG A 103 10.57 -13.38 -2.68
C ARG A 103 10.56 -12.09 -1.88
N GLN A 104 11.56 -11.23 -2.06
CA GLN A 104 11.65 -9.96 -1.34
C GLN A 104 10.43 -9.05 -1.57
N ALA A 105 9.94 -8.96 -2.80
CA ALA A 105 8.75 -8.19 -3.10
C ALA A 105 7.50 -8.75 -2.39
N PHE A 106 7.36 -10.07 -2.34
CA PHE A 106 6.28 -10.74 -1.61
C PHE A 106 6.43 -10.60 -0.10
N GLU A 107 7.65 -10.72 0.45
CA GLU A 107 7.92 -10.49 1.87
C GLU A 107 7.43 -9.12 2.32
N ILE A 108 7.72 -8.07 1.55
CA ILE A 108 7.32 -6.71 1.91
C ILE A 108 5.83 -6.49 1.66
N ASN A 109 5.34 -6.76 0.43
CA ASN A 109 4.02 -6.32 0.00
C ASN A 109 2.87 -7.22 0.46
N VAL A 110 3.15 -8.49 0.76
CA VAL A 110 2.13 -9.52 1.07
C VAL A 110 2.32 -10.08 2.46
N PHE A 111 3.44 -10.72 2.75
CA PHE A 111 3.66 -11.37 4.05
C PHE A 111 3.80 -10.37 5.18
N GLY A 112 4.54 -9.27 4.97
CA GLY A 112 4.64 -8.19 5.94
C GLY A 112 3.30 -7.53 6.23
N LEU A 113 2.48 -7.27 5.20
CA LEU A 113 1.12 -6.78 5.37
C LEU A 113 0.28 -7.74 6.22
N LEU A 114 0.34 -9.04 5.93
CA LEU A 114 -0.39 -10.06 6.68
C LEU A 114 0.10 -10.14 8.12
N ALA A 115 1.41 -10.18 8.35
CA ALA A 115 2.00 -10.26 9.69
C ALA A 115 1.60 -9.06 10.56
N VAL A 116 1.66 -7.84 10.01
CA VAL A 116 1.19 -6.62 10.69
C VAL A 116 -0.31 -6.72 10.99
N THR A 117 -1.11 -7.19 10.04
CA THR A 117 -2.56 -7.35 10.23
C THR A 117 -2.87 -8.33 11.35
N GLN A 118 -2.17 -9.46 11.41
CA GLN A 118 -2.31 -10.46 12.47
C GLN A 118 -1.88 -9.90 13.84
N ALA A 119 -0.76 -9.21 13.90
CA ALA A 119 -0.22 -8.64 15.13
C ALA A 119 -1.14 -7.57 15.75
N PHE A 120 -1.68 -6.67 14.94
CA PHE A 120 -2.58 -5.60 15.39
C PHE A 120 -4.07 -6.01 15.43
N GLY A 121 -4.43 -7.18 14.92
CA GLY A 121 -5.79 -7.71 14.90
C GLY A 121 -6.52 -7.64 16.24
N PRO A 122 -5.92 -8.08 17.36
CA PRO A 122 -6.54 -7.97 18.68
C PRO A 122 -6.90 -6.54 19.10
N LEU A 123 -6.10 -5.55 18.69
CA LEU A 123 -6.37 -4.13 18.97
C LEU A 123 -7.49 -3.55 18.09
N LEU A 124 -7.83 -4.22 16.99
CA LEU A 124 -9.00 -3.93 16.14
C LEU A 124 -10.28 -4.64 16.63
N GLY A 125 -10.20 -5.40 17.71
CA GLY A 125 -11.32 -6.18 18.23
C GLY A 125 -11.44 -7.60 17.64
N ALA A 126 -10.46 -8.07 16.86
CA ALA A 126 -10.43 -9.41 16.26
C ALA A 126 -10.09 -10.50 17.32
N THR A 127 -10.88 -10.58 18.38
CA THR A 127 -10.74 -11.58 19.45
C THR A 127 -12.10 -11.93 19.99
N LEU A 128 -12.36 -13.22 20.23
CA LEU A 128 -13.62 -13.67 20.78
C LEU A 128 -13.87 -13.03 22.16
N GLY A 129 -15.05 -12.43 22.33
CA GLY A 129 -15.43 -11.73 23.56
C GLY A 129 -14.72 -10.39 23.78
N SER A 130 -14.05 -9.84 22.78
CA SER A 130 -13.42 -8.53 22.86
C SER A 130 -14.43 -7.45 23.26
N LYS A 131 -14.04 -6.60 24.22
CA LYS A 131 -14.78 -5.38 24.57
C LYS A 131 -14.39 -4.18 23.68
N ARG A 132 -13.30 -4.31 22.91
CA ARG A 132 -12.84 -3.26 21.97
C ARG A 132 -13.84 -3.11 20.83
N PRO A 133 -14.21 -1.87 20.46
CA PRO A 133 -15.08 -1.66 19.30
C PRO A 133 -14.39 -2.16 18.03
N PRO A 134 -15.13 -2.70 17.05
CA PRO A 134 -14.56 -3.11 15.78
C PRO A 134 -13.87 -1.95 15.08
N GLY A 135 -12.57 -2.12 14.78
CA GLY A 135 -11.81 -1.21 13.93
C GLY A 135 -11.95 -1.55 12.45
N ARG A 136 -11.14 -0.92 11.61
CA ARG A 136 -11.12 -1.15 10.16
C ARG A 136 -9.72 -1.43 9.64
N ILE A 137 -9.61 -2.26 8.62
CA ILE A 137 -8.35 -2.53 7.92
C ILE A 137 -8.43 -1.87 6.54
N VAL A 138 -7.46 -1.01 6.22
CA VAL A 138 -7.34 -0.35 4.93
C VAL A 138 -6.03 -0.79 4.27
N ASN A 139 -6.13 -1.57 3.19
CA ASN A 139 -4.99 -2.09 2.46
C ASN A 139 -4.71 -1.24 1.21
N LEU A 140 -3.50 -0.68 1.10
CA LEU A 140 -3.06 0.02 -0.11
C LEU A 140 -2.71 -1.02 -1.19
N SER A 141 -3.67 -1.27 -2.06
CA SER A 141 -3.50 -2.03 -3.28
C SER A 141 -3.02 -1.14 -4.44
N SER A 142 -3.47 -1.38 -5.64
CA SER A 142 -3.14 -0.62 -6.86
C SER A 142 -4.11 -0.99 -7.98
N ILE A 143 -4.18 -0.16 -9.04
CA ILE A 143 -4.72 -0.59 -10.33
C ILE A 143 -4.03 -1.87 -10.83
N SER A 144 -2.75 -2.05 -10.48
CA SER A 144 -1.98 -3.26 -10.79
C SER A 144 -2.45 -4.51 -10.05
N GLY A 145 -3.33 -4.38 -9.04
CA GLY A 145 -4.04 -5.51 -8.43
C GLY A 145 -5.19 -6.05 -9.27
N GLY A 146 -5.51 -5.40 -10.38
CA GLY A 146 -6.56 -5.83 -11.30
C GLY A 146 -6.13 -5.91 -12.77
N VAL A 147 -4.98 -5.31 -13.11
CA VAL A 147 -4.38 -5.32 -14.46
C VAL A 147 -2.88 -5.49 -14.32
N ALA A 148 -2.30 -6.52 -14.93
CA ALA A 148 -0.86 -6.71 -14.98
C ALA A 148 -0.29 -5.92 -16.17
N PHE A 149 0.48 -4.87 -15.87
CA PHE A 149 1.18 -4.09 -16.89
C PHE A 149 2.55 -4.70 -17.17
N PRO A 150 3.04 -4.69 -18.42
CA PRO A 150 4.41 -5.10 -18.74
C PRO A 150 5.44 -4.30 -17.91
N MET A 151 6.59 -4.89 -17.66
CA MET A 151 7.72 -4.36 -16.86
C MET A 151 7.45 -4.20 -15.36
N ILE A 152 6.22 -4.22 -14.90
CA ILE A 152 5.86 -4.21 -13.48
C ILE A 152 5.04 -5.45 -13.09
N THR A 153 5.24 -6.56 -13.80
CA THR A 153 4.49 -7.80 -13.55
C THR A 153 4.71 -8.33 -12.14
N LEU A 154 5.94 -8.28 -11.61
CA LEU A 154 6.22 -8.67 -10.22
C LEU A 154 5.40 -7.83 -9.23
N TYR A 155 5.36 -6.52 -9.41
CA TYR A 155 4.52 -5.66 -8.58
C TYR A 155 3.04 -6.03 -8.71
N ALA A 156 2.56 -6.26 -9.93
CA ALA A 156 1.17 -6.68 -10.17
C ALA A 156 0.83 -8.01 -9.46
N MET A 157 1.72 -8.99 -9.48
CA MET A 157 1.55 -10.27 -8.74
C MET A 157 1.30 -9.99 -7.25
N THR A 158 2.13 -9.15 -6.61
CA THR A 158 1.95 -8.82 -5.19
C THR A 158 0.64 -8.10 -4.93
N LYS A 159 0.22 -7.18 -5.81
CA LYS A 159 -1.03 -6.44 -5.63
C LYS A 159 -2.27 -7.28 -5.92
N HIS A 160 -2.22 -8.24 -6.84
CA HIS A 160 -3.28 -9.26 -6.99
C HIS A 160 -3.40 -10.12 -5.71
N ALA A 161 -2.28 -10.49 -5.09
CA ALA A 161 -2.30 -11.19 -3.80
C ALA A 161 -2.94 -10.34 -2.70
N VAL A 162 -2.64 -9.03 -2.62
CA VAL A 162 -3.27 -8.09 -1.66
C VAL A 162 -4.77 -7.96 -1.91
N GLU A 163 -5.23 -7.99 -3.17
CA GLU A 163 -6.66 -7.98 -3.50
C GLU A 163 -7.37 -9.24 -2.97
N ALA A 164 -6.78 -10.42 -3.23
CA ALA A 164 -7.32 -11.69 -2.75
C ALA A 164 -7.33 -11.75 -1.22
N LEU A 165 -6.23 -11.32 -0.59
CA LEU A 165 -6.10 -11.23 0.87
C LEU A 165 -7.17 -10.30 1.47
N SER A 166 -7.38 -9.13 0.87
CA SER A 166 -8.38 -8.17 1.34
C SER A 166 -9.80 -8.73 1.26
N ASP A 167 -10.12 -9.45 0.18
CA ASP A 167 -11.42 -10.10 0.01
C ASP A 167 -11.64 -11.26 0.99
N GLY A 168 -10.60 -12.08 1.22
CA GLY A 168 -10.62 -13.17 2.17
C GLY A 168 -10.83 -12.66 3.59
N LEU A 169 -9.93 -11.77 4.05
CA LEU A 169 -10.00 -11.20 5.39
C LEU A 169 -11.33 -10.48 5.66
N ARG A 170 -11.90 -9.76 4.68
CA ARG A 170 -13.20 -9.10 4.85
C ARG A 170 -14.30 -10.08 5.20
N ARG A 171 -14.29 -11.26 4.57
CA ARG A 171 -15.29 -12.31 4.84
C ARG A 171 -15.03 -13.01 6.18
N GLU A 172 -13.78 -13.33 6.46
CA GLU A 172 -13.38 -14.01 7.69
C GLU A 172 -13.58 -13.12 8.93
N LEU A 173 -13.16 -11.85 8.89
CA LEU A 173 -13.26 -10.91 9.99
C LEU A 173 -14.66 -10.33 10.19
N SER A 174 -15.63 -10.66 9.32
CA SER A 174 -17.03 -10.28 9.48
C SER A 174 -17.64 -10.77 10.79
N ILE A 175 -17.16 -11.90 11.33
CA ILE A 175 -17.59 -12.42 12.66
C ILE A 175 -17.27 -11.46 13.82
N TYR A 176 -16.30 -10.56 13.63
CA TYR A 176 -15.92 -9.52 14.59
C TYR A 176 -16.48 -8.14 14.23
N GLY A 177 -17.21 -8.02 13.14
CA GLY A 177 -17.70 -6.72 12.62
C GLY A 177 -16.61 -5.82 12.04
N ILE A 178 -15.45 -6.38 11.66
CA ILE A 178 -14.31 -5.62 11.13
C ILE A 178 -14.43 -5.53 9.61
N ASP A 179 -14.49 -4.30 9.09
CA ASP A 179 -14.41 -4.03 7.66
C ASP A 179 -12.96 -4.11 7.17
N VAL A 180 -12.76 -4.76 6.02
CA VAL A 180 -11.47 -4.75 5.29
C VAL A 180 -11.68 -4.12 3.93
N ILE A 181 -10.93 -3.06 3.68
CA ILE A 181 -11.12 -2.16 2.54
C ILE A 181 -9.84 -2.11 1.71
N ALA A 182 -9.96 -2.22 0.39
CA ALA A 182 -8.86 -2.01 -0.54
C ALA A 182 -8.94 -0.61 -1.18
N ILE A 183 -7.82 0.11 -1.20
CA ILE A 183 -7.66 1.34 -1.98
C ILE A 183 -6.82 0.99 -3.21
N GLU A 184 -7.32 1.33 -4.41
CA GLU A 184 -6.67 0.99 -5.68
C GLU A 184 -6.22 2.26 -6.43
N PRO A 185 -5.09 2.86 -6.05
CA PRO A 185 -4.53 4.00 -6.76
C PRO A 185 -4.03 3.61 -8.15
N GLY A 186 -4.06 4.56 -9.07
CA GLY A 186 -3.20 4.56 -10.25
C GLY A 186 -1.90 5.31 -9.98
N VAL A 187 -1.41 6.04 -10.97
CA VAL A 187 -0.23 6.90 -10.81
C VAL A 187 -0.59 8.11 -9.95
N ILE A 188 0.12 8.25 -8.82
CA ILE A 188 -0.07 9.32 -7.84
C ILE A 188 1.22 10.12 -7.72
N LYS A 189 1.12 11.43 -7.65
CA LYS A 189 2.28 12.33 -7.44
C LYS A 189 2.85 12.12 -6.03
N THR A 190 3.91 11.33 -5.93
CA THR A 190 4.59 11.01 -4.66
C THR A 190 6.09 10.88 -4.88
N PRO A 191 6.94 11.05 -3.84
CA PRO A 191 8.38 10.83 -3.92
C PRO A 191 8.81 9.37 -4.23
N ILE A 192 7.88 8.43 -4.38
CA ILE A 192 8.22 7.07 -4.78
C ILE A 192 8.86 7.05 -6.18
N TRP A 193 8.44 7.96 -7.04
CA TRP A 193 8.96 8.11 -8.41
C TRP A 193 10.39 8.63 -8.44
N ASP A 194 10.80 9.43 -7.43
CA ASP A 194 12.19 9.86 -7.28
C ASP A 194 13.09 8.68 -6.87
N LYS A 195 12.52 7.69 -6.18
CA LYS A 195 13.22 6.46 -5.77
C LYS A 195 13.21 5.39 -6.86
N THR A 196 12.21 5.40 -7.73
CA THR A 196 12.16 4.58 -8.94
C THR A 196 13.03 5.16 -10.07
N GLY A 197 13.76 6.24 -9.84
CA GLY A 197 14.76 6.83 -10.74
C GLY A 197 15.72 5.83 -11.43
N VAL A 198 15.45 4.62 -11.21
CA VAL A 198 15.89 3.36 -11.77
C VAL A 198 15.84 3.34 -13.30
N ALA A 199 14.86 4.03 -13.89
CA ALA A 199 14.66 3.92 -15.33
C ALA A 199 15.77 4.60 -16.16
N THR A 200 16.50 5.55 -15.60
CA THR A 200 17.58 6.25 -16.32
C THR A 200 18.95 5.60 -16.16
N ALA A 201 19.13 4.72 -15.17
CA ALA A 201 20.43 4.14 -14.82
C ALA A 201 20.46 2.60 -14.74
N ASP A 202 19.32 1.92 -14.91
CA ASP A 202 19.30 0.45 -14.85
C ASP A 202 19.88 -0.16 -16.12
N THR A 203 21.17 -0.49 -16.05
CA THR A 203 21.90 -1.11 -17.15
C THR A 203 21.71 -2.63 -17.22
N ARG A 204 20.97 -3.25 -16.27
CA ARG A 204 20.77 -4.70 -16.21
C ARG A 204 20.16 -5.29 -17.49
N PHE A 205 19.38 -4.50 -18.19
CA PHE A 205 18.59 -4.96 -19.34
C PHE A 205 19.12 -4.47 -20.70
N LYS A 206 20.26 -3.73 -20.72
CA LYS A 206 20.80 -3.10 -21.95
C LYS A 206 21.17 -4.09 -23.05
N ASP A 207 21.57 -5.31 -22.68
CA ASP A 207 22.03 -6.34 -23.59
C ASP A 207 21.00 -7.51 -23.68
N THR A 208 19.72 -7.21 -23.53
CA THR A 208 18.62 -8.17 -23.58
C THR A 208 17.59 -7.80 -24.64
N ASP A 209 16.69 -8.73 -24.97
CA ASP A 209 15.55 -8.49 -25.87
C ASP A 209 14.60 -7.40 -25.38
N TYR A 210 14.71 -6.98 -24.12
CA TYR A 210 13.91 -5.93 -23.50
C TYR A 210 14.58 -4.55 -23.50
N ALA A 211 15.79 -4.43 -24.05
CA ALA A 211 16.57 -3.19 -24.00
C ALA A 211 15.82 -1.97 -24.56
N GLU A 212 15.15 -2.09 -25.71
CA GLU A 212 14.36 -1.00 -26.30
C GLU A 212 13.16 -0.61 -25.41
N ALA A 213 12.44 -1.60 -24.89
CA ALA A 213 11.27 -1.33 -24.04
C ALA A 213 11.69 -0.70 -22.69
N MET A 214 12.80 -1.12 -22.12
CA MET A 214 13.35 -0.54 -20.89
C MET A 214 13.88 0.88 -21.13
N ALA A 215 14.51 1.14 -22.26
CA ALA A 215 14.93 2.50 -22.66
C ALA A 215 13.73 3.42 -22.92
N TYR A 216 12.59 2.89 -23.35
CA TYR A 216 11.35 3.66 -23.56
C TYR A 216 10.59 3.93 -22.25
N TYR A 217 10.79 3.10 -21.23
CA TYR A 217 10.03 3.17 -19.96
C TYR A 217 10.03 4.56 -19.31
N PRO A 218 11.16 5.30 -19.21
CA PRO A 218 11.19 6.66 -18.66
C PRO A 218 10.28 7.64 -19.40
N THR A 219 10.17 7.49 -20.71
CA THR A 219 9.30 8.34 -21.55
C THR A 219 7.84 8.05 -21.26
N MET A 220 7.49 6.77 -21.09
CA MET A 220 6.14 6.33 -20.70
C MET A 220 5.82 6.82 -19.28
N GLU A 221 6.72 6.62 -18.33
CA GLU A 221 6.59 7.08 -16.95
C GLU A 221 6.35 8.59 -16.88
N ALA A 222 7.16 9.39 -17.57
CA ALA A 222 7.01 10.84 -17.62
C ALA A 222 5.65 11.27 -18.19
N LYS A 223 5.12 10.52 -19.18
CA LYS A 223 3.78 10.75 -19.73
C LYS A 223 2.69 10.45 -18.71
N GLU A 224 2.80 9.34 -17.99
CA GLU A 224 1.85 8.96 -16.94
C GLU A 224 1.93 9.92 -15.74
N LEU A 225 3.12 10.38 -15.36
CA LEU A 225 3.31 11.37 -14.29
C LEU A 225 2.64 12.72 -14.61
N LYS A 226 2.57 13.13 -15.88
CA LYS A 226 1.80 14.33 -16.29
C LYS A 226 0.30 14.19 -16.01
N ARG A 227 -0.20 12.94 -16.00
CA ARG A 227 -1.61 12.59 -15.71
C ARG A 227 -1.83 12.12 -14.28
N ALA A 228 -0.76 12.05 -13.49
CA ALA A 228 -0.82 11.57 -12.12
C ALA A 228 -1.76 12.40 -11.27
N LYS A 229 -2.59 11.71 -10.49
CA LYS A 229 -3.51 12.36 -9.57
C LYS A 229 -2.76 12.90 -8.35
N PRO A 230 -3.28 13.97 -7.72
CA PRO A 230 -2.70 14.47 -6.48
C PRO A 230 -2.87 13.42 -5.36
N ILE A 231 -1.93 13.40 -4.43
CA ILE A 231 -1.94 12.47 -3.29
C ILE A 231 -3.21 12.57 -2.45
N LYS A 232 -3.82 13.74 -2.43
CA LYS A 232 -5.08 14.02 -1.72
C LYS A 232 -6.21 13.06 -2.09
N VAL A 233 -6.29 12.62 -3.34
CA VAL A 233 -7.31 11.64 -3.77
C VAL A 233 -7.19 10.32 -3.00
N VAL A 234 -5.98 9.91 -2.64
CA VAL A 234 -5.74 8.68 -1.88
C VAL A 234 -6.02 8.92 -0.39
N THR A 235 -5.56 10.04 0.17
CA THR A 235 -5.82 10.35 1.58
C THR A 235 -7.30 10.54 1.85
N ASP A 236 -8.04 11.18 0.95
CA ASP A 236 -9.51 11.31 1.06
C ASP A 236 -10.19 9.93 1.04
N ALA A 237 -9.73 9.01 0.19
CA ALA A 237 -10.25 7.64 0.16
C ALA A 237 -9.95 6.87 1.45
N ILE A 238 -8.73 7.00 2.02
CA ILE A 238 -8.37 6.41 3.32
C ILE A 238 -9.25 6.97 4.44
N CYS A 239 -9.41 8.29 4.51
CA CYS A 239 -10.26 8.93 5.51
C CYS A 239 -11.72 8.47 5.39
N HIS A 240 -12.27 8.45 4.17
CA HIS A 240 -13.64 7.96 3.95
C HIS A 240 -13.78 6.48 4.34
N ALA A 241 -12.79 5.63 4.03
CA ALA A 241 -12.77 4.22 4.43
C ALA A 241 -12.81 4.05 5.96
N LEU A 242 -12.12 4.93 6.70
CA LEU A 242 -12.06 4.88 8.17
C LEU A 242 -13.29 5.54 8.85
N GLU A 243 -13.94 6.52 8.22
CA GLU A 243 -14.94 7.39 8.88
C GLU A 243 -16.38 7.14 8.43
N ALA A 244 -16.60 6.66 7.19
CA ALA A 244 -17.94 6.45 6.66
C ALA A 244 -18.74 5.45 7.50
N ALA A 245 -20.03 5.70 7.71
CA ALA A 245 -20.91 4.76 8.43
C ALA A 245 -20.93 3.39 7.72
N THR A 246 -20.97 3.39 6.39
CA THR A 246 -20.88 2.20 5.54
C THR A 246 -19.79 2.44 4.48
N PRO A 247 -18.55 2.00 4.73
CA PRO A 247 -17.47 2.19 3.76
C PRO A 247 -17.68 1.30 2.54
N ARG A 248 -17.15 1.73 1.39
CA ARG A 248 -17.04 0.84 0.23
C ARG A 248 -15.99 -0.23 0.54
N THR A 249 -16.16 -1.42 0.01
CA THR A 249 -15.16 -2.49 0.11
C THR A 249 -13.92 -2.20 -0.73
N ARG A 250 -14.07 -1.36 -1.77
CA ARG A 250 -13.02 -0.96 -2.71
C ARG A 250 -13.15 0.50 -3.11
N TYR A 251 -12.01 1.16 -3.26
CA TYR A 251 -11.89 2.55 -3.73
C TYR A 251 -11.00 2.60 -4.97
N PRO A 252 -11.52 2.23 -6.15
CA PRO A 252 -10.77 2.35 -7.40
C PRO A 252 -10.63 3.83 -7.78
N LEU A 253 -9.39 4.30 -7.85
CA LEU A 253 -9.11 5.70 -8.11
C LEU A 253 -8.81 5.98 -9.60
N VAL A 254 -8.97 4.98 -10.48
CA VAL A 254 -8.79 5.09 -11.94
C VAL A 254 -9.92 4.39 -12.70
N GLY A 255 -10.33 5.00 -13.84
CA GLY A 255 -11.45 4.49 -14.63
C GLY A 255 -11.22 3.08 -15.22
N LEU A 256 -9.97 2.74 -15.59
CA LEU A 256 -9.63 1.42 -16.15
C LEU A 256 -10.03 0.27 -15.21
N TRP A 257 -10.01 0.48 -13.89
CA TRP A 257 -10.47 -0.53 -12.93
C TRP A 257 -11.91 -1.00 -13.22
N HIS A 258 -12.81 -0.09 -13.54
CA HIS A 258 -14.22 -0.40 -13.77
C HIS A 258 -14.44 -1.15 -15.07
N ILE A 259 -13.69 -0.82 -16.12
CA ILE A 259 -13.93 -1.36 -17.47
C ILE A 259 -13.06 -2.58 -17.81
N ARG A 260 -12.01 -2.90 -16.99
CA ARG A 260 -11.07 -3.99 -17.29
C ARG A 260 -11.73 -5.36 -17.52
N LYS A 261 -12.86 -5.63 -16.85
CA LYS A 261 -13.56 -6.91 -16.94
C LYS A 261 -14.42 -7.05 -18.21
N VAL A 262 -14.72 -5.93 -18.89
CA VAL A 262 -15.54 -5.91 -20.11
C VAL A 262 -14.71 -5.72 -21.38
N ILE A 263 -13.42 -5.34 -21.24
CA ILE A 263 -12.51 -5.27 -22.38
C ILE A 263 -12.06 -6.69 -22.72
N PRO A 264 -12.23 -7.15 -23.99
CA PRO A 264 -11.67 -8.44 -24.41
C PRO A 264 -10.18 -8.54 -24.18
N ASN A 265 -9.70 -9.64 -23.60
CA ASN A 265 -8.27 -9.79 -23.20
C ASN A 265 -7.31 -9.48 -24.35
N ARG A 266 -7.54 -10.00 -25.55
CA ARG A 266 -6.67 -9.74 -26.72
C ARG A 266 -6.59 -8.26 -27.11
N LEU A 267 -7.67 -7.49 -26.89
CA LEU A 267 -7.66 -6.04 -27.12
C LEU A 267 -6.86 -5.33 -26.04
N LEU A 268 -7.08 -5.69 -24.78
CA LEU A 268 -6.32 -5.16 -23.65
C LEU A 268 -4.81 -5.44 -23.83
N ASP A 269 -4.45 -6.69 -24.16
CA ASP A 269 -3.06 -7.09 -24.41
C ASP A 269 -2.41 -6.23 -25.50
N ARG A 270 -3.07 -6.02 -26.65
CA ARG A 270 -2.55 -5.17 -27.72
C ARG A 270 -2.30 -3.74 -27.28
N LEU A 271 -3.20 -3.18 -26.48
CA LEU A 271 -3.07 -1.82 -25.94
C LEU A 271 -1.91 -1.70 -24.97
N LEU A 272 -1.78 -2.68 -24.05
CA LEU A 272 -0.73 -2.68 -23.04
C LEU A 272 0.65 -2.98 -23.65
N ILE A 273 0.77 -3.91 -24.57
CA ILE A 273 1.99 -4.23 -25.32
C ILE A 273 2.48 -2.99 -26.07
N LYS A 274 1.58 -2.35 -26.85
CA LYS A 274 1.90 -1.12 -27.58
C LYS A 274 2.29 0.01 -26.63
N GLY A 275 1.58 0.16 -25.52
CA GLY A 275 1.84 1.20 -24.51
C GLY A 275 3.21 1.04 -23.84
N ALA A 276 3.68 -0.19 -23.65
CA ALA A 276 4.98 -0.51 -23.07
C ALA A 276 6.15 -0.46 -24.07
N GLY A 277 5.90 -0.13 -25.35
CA GLY A 277 6.95 -0.10 -26.38
C GLY A 277 7.48 -1.49 -26.76
N LEU A 278 6.77 -2.56 -26.40
CA LEU A 278 7.13 -3.93 -26.82
C LEU A 278 6.78 -4.10 -28.29
N LYS A 279 7.79 -4.49 -29.09
CA LYS A 279 7.64 -4.79 -30.51
C LYS A 279 7.78 -6.31 -30.71
N ARG A 280 7.04 -6.84 -31.67
CA ARG A 280 7.28 -8.21 -32.16
C ARG A 280 8.37 -8.18 -33.21
#